data_28520e0cef747dfa2d285dd3ff297bc1
#
_entry.id   28520e0cef747dfa2d285dd3ff297bc1
#
_cell.length_a   1.000
_cell.length_b   1.000
_cell.length_c   1.000
_cell.angle_alpha   90.00
_cell.angle_beta   90.00
_cell.angle_gamma   90.00
#
_symmetry.space_group_name_H-M   'P 1'
#
loop_
_entity.id
_entity.type
_entity.pdbx_description
1 polymer ?
#
loop_
_entity_poly.entity_id
_entity_poly.type
_entity_poly.pdbx_seq_one_letter_code
_entity_poly.pdbx_strand_id
1 'polypeptide(L)'
;MRKYPILFAIPAVALLAMAQQHAQPPKSVRLYVIDCGTLDIQDISPYQLKKEDVASVKMSAPCFLVAHPKGTLMWDSGPVPDTNFKPGGGPAMMRYATSTEPLTARLAEIGYTPADIKYLALSHFHWDHVGNANLFASSTWLTPKAERDIMFSD
;
A
#
# COMPACT_ATOMS: atom_id res chain seq x y z
N MET A 1 -67.70 10.19 22.24
CA MET A 1 -66.20 10.29 22.33
C MET A 1 -65.60 9.29 21.34
N ARG A 2 -65.06 9.76 20.21
CA ARG A 2 -64.44 8.93 19.18
C ARG A 2 -62.95 8.84 19.50
N LYS A 3 -62.45 7.63 19.78
CA LYS A 3 -61.02 7.36 19.99
C LYS A 3 -60.39 7.09 18.62
N TYR A 4 -59.41 7.93 18.20
CA TYR A 4 -58.59 7.70 17.01
C TYR A 4 -57.34 6.92 17.43
N PRO A 5 -57.00 5.81 16.75
CA PRO A 5 -55.72 5.11 17.01
C PRO A 5 -54.57 5.92 16.37
N ILE A 6 -53.57 6.20 17.19
CA ILE A 6 -52.30 6.80 16.70
C ILE A 6 -51.48 5.66 16.11
N LEU A 7 -51.33 5.64 14.78
CA LEU A 7 -50.37 4.78 14.09
C LEU A 7 -48.97 5.39 14.23
N PHE A 8 -48.09 4.74 14.98
CA PHE A 8 -46.69 5.02 14.95
C PHE A 8 -46.08 4.43 13.69
N ALA A 9 -45.72 5.27 12.73
CA ALA A 9 -44.91 4.89 11.60
C ALA A 9 -43.44 4.79 12.07
N ILE A 10 -42.92 3.56 12.14
CA ILE A 10 -41.48 3.31 12.37
C ILE A 10 -40.77 3.61 11.05
N PRO A 11 -39.83 4.56 11.01
CA PRO A 11 -39.03 4.75 9.81
C PRO A 11 -38.09 3.55 9.64
N ALA A 12 -38.24 2.83 8.54
CA ALA A 12 -37.30 1.80 8.13
C ALA A 12 -36.01 2.50 7.76
N VAL A 13 -35.02 2.49 8.66
CA VAL A 13 -33.66 2.86 8.37
C VAL A 13 -33.07 1.78 7.47
N ALA A 14 -33.04 2.05 6.16
CA ALA A 14 -32.33 1.21 5.21
C ALA A 14 -30.83 1.38 5.49
N LEU A 15 -30.21 0.41 6.18
CA LEU A 15 -28.76 0.24 6.19
C LEU A 15 -28.33 -0.12 4.76
N LEU A 16 -27.87 0.87 4.01
CA LEU A 16 -27.06 0.62 2.81
C LEU A 16 -25.74 0.00 3.29
N ALA A 17 -25.67 -1.33 3.28
CA ALA A 17 -24.42 -2.05 3.33
C ALA A 17 -23.64 -1.63 2.05
N MET A 18 -22.66 -0.76 2.20
CA MET A 18 -21.66 -0.51 1.16
C MET A 18 -20.87 -1.81 1.01
N ALA A 19 -21.30 -2.67 0.09
CA ALA A 19 -20.52 -3.80 -0.34
C ALA A 19 -19.21 -3.23 -0.88
N GLN A 20 -18.07 -3.53 -0.24
CA GLN A 20 -16.75 -3.24 -0.80
C GLN A 20 -16.70 -3.92 -2.15
N GLN A 21 -16.74 -3.13 -3.21
CA GLN A 21 -16.57 -3.66 -4.56
C GLN A 21 -15.10 -4.05 -4.70
N HIS A 22 -14.84 -5.35 -4.64
CA HIS A 22 -13.54 -5.90 -4.99
C HIS A 22 -13.20 -5.57 -6.44
N ALA A 23 -11.92 -5.28 -6.70
CA ALA A 23 -11.44 -5.03 -8.04
C ALA A 23 -11.76 -6.21 -8.97
N GLN A 24 -12.38 -5.92 -10.12
CA GLN A 24 -12.67 -6.98 -11.10
C GLN A 24 -11.37 -7.48 -11.75
N PRO A 25 -11.20 -8.80 -11.92
CA PRO A 25 -10.03 -9.34 -12.59
C PRO A 25 -9.88 -8.73 -13.98
N PRO A 26 -8.68 -8.28 -14.38
CA PRO A 26 -8.44 -7.74 -15.70
C PRO A 26 -8.52 -8.85 -16.76
N LYS A 27 -8.86 -8.48 -18.00
CA LYS A 27 -8.90 -9.43 -19.13
C LYS A 27 -7.49 -9.90 -19.58
N SER A 28 -6.47 -9.14 -19.28
CA SER A 28 -5.06 -9.41 -19.59
C SER A 28 -4.16 -8.97 -18.44
N VAL A 29 -2.92 -9.44 -18.43
CA VAL A 29 -1.94 -9.00 -17.42
C VAL A 29 -1.69 -7.48 -17.55
N ARG A 30 -1.70 -6.79 -16.41
CA ARG A 30 -1.36 -5.37 -16.30
C ARG A 30 -0.28 -5.20 -15.25
N LEU A 31 0.67 -4.32 -15.52
CA LEU A 31 1.66 -3.84 -14.57
C LEU A 31 1.37 -2.37 -14.26
N TYR A 32 1.18 -2.07 -12.99
CA TYR A 32 1.10 -0.71 -12.48
C TYR A 32 2.40 -0.40 -11.74
N VAL A 33 3.04 0.70 -12.10
CA VAL A 33 4.18 1.26 -11.39
C VAL A 33 3.64 2.35 -10.46
N ILE A 34 3.84 2.16 -9.17
CA ILE A 34 3.27 3.01 -8.13
C ILE A 34 4.41 3.79 -7.49
N ASP A 35 4.26 5.10 -7.41
CA ASP A 35 5.17 5.95 -6.65
C ASP A 35 4.92 5.74 -5.15
N CYS A 36 5.77 4.95 -4.50
CA CYS A 36 5.70 4.69 -3.07
C CYS A 36 6.60 5.62 -2.25
N GLY A 37 7.37 6.48 -2.90
CA GLY A 37 8.18 7.49 -2.24
C GLY A 37 9.55 7.72 -2.85
N THR A 38 10.29 8.60 -2.21
CA THR A 38 11.66 8.99 -2.58
C THR A 38 12.56 8.95 -1.35
N LEU A 39 13.74 8.34 -1.49
CA LEU A 39 14.80 8.37 -0.49
C LEU A 39 15.79 9.49 -0.82
N ASP A 40 16.15 10.31 0.17
CA ASP A 40 17.17 11.35 0.06
C ASP A 40 18.44 10.89 0.79
N ILE A 41 19.32 10.18 0.06
CA ILE A 41 20.48 9.49 0.61
C ILE A 41 21.67 10.43 0.60
N GLN A 42 21.92 11.10 1.72
CA GLN A 42 23.01 12.07 1.83
C GLN A 42 24.40 11.44 1.84
N ASP A 43 24.54 10.24 2.39
CA ASP A 43 25.76 9.44 2.36
C ASP A 43 25.60 8.29 1.37
N ILE A 44 26.27 8.38 0.25
CA ILE A 44 26.28 7.36 -0.81
C ILE A 44 27.55 6.50 -0.81
N SER A 45 28.43 6.69 0.16
CA SER A 45 29.67 5.92 0.28
C SER A 45 29.45 4.39 0.45
N PRO A 46 28.36 3.90 1.10
CA PRO A 46 28.06 2.48 1.15
C PRO A 46 27.87 1.82 -0.23
N TYR A 47 27.50 2.62 -1.24
CA TYR A 47 27.35 2.16 -2.61
C TYR A 47 28.68 2.27 -3.42
N GLN A 48 29.78 2.63 -2.76
CA GLN A 48 31.08 2.90 -3.39
C GLN A 48 31.02 4.01 -4.44
N LEU A 49 30.11 4.97 -4.26
CA LEU A 49 29.91 6.13 -5.12
C LEU A 49 30.32 7.40 -4.40
N LYS A 50 30.76 8.41 -5.19
CA LYS A 50 31.00 9.76 -4.75
C LYS A 50 29.93 10.70 -5.33
N LYS A 51 29.77 11.87 -4.75
CA LYS A 51 28.74 12.85 -5.21
C LYS A 51 28.96 13.28 -6.67
N GLU A 52 30.19 13.32 -7.12
CA GLU A 52 30.53 13.62 -8.51
C GLU A 52 30.17 12.52 -9.51
N ASP A 53 29.94 11.29 -9.02
CA ASP A 53 29.58 10.14 -9.88
C ASP A 53 28.09 10.08 -10.19
N VAL A 54 27.24 10.89 -9.51
CA VAL A 54 25.79 10.82 -9.63
C VAL A 54 25.17 12.20 -9.89
N ALA A 55 24.14 12.23 -10.71
CA ALA A 55 23.38 13.46 -10.95
C ALA A 55 22.46 13.85 -9.77
N SER A 56 22.11 12.90 -8.93
CA SER A 56 21.26 13.08 -7.77
C SER A 56 21.52 12.02 -6.71
N VAL A 57 21.42 12.40 -5.46
CA VAL A 57 21.40 11.49 -4.30
C VAL A 57 19.99 11.03 -3.92
N LYS A 58 18.98 11.44 -4.67
CA LYS A 58 17.61 10.99 -4.50
C LYS A 58 17.34 9.74 -5.30
N MET A 59 16.76 8.74 -4.67
CA MET A 59 16.37 7.48 -5.28
C MET A 59 14.86 7.31 -5.18
N SER A 60 14.21 6.94 -6.29
CA SER A 60 12.80 6.53 -6.26
C SER A 60 12.66 5.18 -5.55
N ALA A 61 11.59 5.02 -4.78
CA ALA A 61 11.18 3.77 -4.16
C ALA A 61 9.83 3.32 -4.75
N PRO A 62 9.83 2.77 -5.99
CA PRO A 62 8.59 2.31 -6.61
C PRO A 62 8.11 1.00 -5.99
N CYS A 63 6.78 0.84 -5.95
CA CYS A 63 6.13 -0.44 -5.74
C CYS A 63 5.47 -0.86 -7.06
N PHE A 64 5.19 -2.15 -7.21
CA PHE A 64 4.58 -2.64 -8.44
C PHE A 64 3.37 -3.50 -8.13
N LEU A 65 2.24 -3.23 -8.81
CA LEU A 65 1.09 -4.12 -8.78
C LEU A 65 0.99 -4.85 -10.11
N VAL A 66 1.11 -6.18 -10.06
CA VAL A 66 0.80 -7.07 -11.18
C VAL A 66 -0.64 -7.55 -11.01
N ALA A 67 -1.53 -7.06 -11.87
CA ALA A 67 -2.90 -7.53 -11.94
C ALA A 67 -3.03 -8.57 -13.06
N HIS A 68 -3.32 -9.81 -12.69
CA HIS A 68 -3.47 -10.94 -13.60
C HIS A 68 -4.89 -11.49 -13.52
N PRO A 69 -5.50 -12.07 -14.58
CA PRO A 69 -6.83 -12.68 -14.53
C PRO A 69 -7.04 -13.71 -13.42
N LYS A 70 -5.96 -14.32 -12.92
CA LYS A 70 -5.99 -15.35 -11.85
C LYS A 70 -5.65 -14.83 -10.46
N GLY A 71 -5.35 -13.52 -10.30
CA GLY A 71 -5.02 -12.92 -9.02
C GLY A 71 -4.07 -11.73 -9.16
N THR A 72 -3.75 -11.11 -8.04
CA THR A 72 -2.97 -9.88 -7.94
C THR A 72 -1.71 -10.13 -7.12
N LEU A 73 -0.62 -9.48 -7.47
CA LEU A 73 0.63 -9.52 -6.74
C LEU A 73 1.15 -8.10 -6.54
N MET A 74 1.35 -7.71 -5.30
CA MET A 74 2.07 -6.50 -4.93
C MET A 74 3.54 -6.85 -4.73
N TRP A 75 4.45 -6.12 -5.37
CA TRP A 75 5.89 -6.22 -5.20
C TRP A 75 6.38 -5.03 -4.43
N ASP A 76 6.92 -5.28 -3.24
CA ASP A 76 7.30 -4.32 -2.22
C ASP A 76 6.13 -3.43 -1.74
N SER A 77 6.32 -2.71 -0.65
CA SER A 77 5.26 -1.92 -0.03
C SER A 77 5.70 -0.52 0.41
N GLY A 78 6.84 -0.08 -0.12
CA GLY A 78 7.36 1.28 0.05
C GLY A 78 7.95 1.59 1.41
N PRO A 79 8.58 2.78 1.53
CA PRO A 79 9.36 3.17 2.69
C PRO A 79 8.53 3.81 3.81
N VAL A 80 7.43 4.49 3.48
CA VAL A 80 6.68 5.32 4.43
C VAL A 80 5.38 4.63 4.80
N PRO A 81 5.21 4.21 6.07
CA PRO A 81 3.95 3.65 6.53
C PRO A 81 2.77 4.62 6.36
N ASP A 82 1.63 4.11 5.93
CA ASP A 82 0.41 4.91 5.79
C ASP A 82 0.00 5.58 7.10
N THR A 83 0.34 4.97 8.23
CA THR A 83 0.11 5.53 9.58
C THR A 83 0.88 6.81 9.89
N ASN A 84 1.89 7.14 9.09
CA ASN A 84 2.67 8.38 9.26
C ASN A 84 1.97 9.60 8.62
N PHE A 85 0.95 9.37 7.78
CA PHE A 85 0.19 10.46 7.18
C PHE A 85 -0.78 11.07 8.19
N LYS A 86 -0.85 12.40 8.19
CA LYS A 86 -1.75 13.15 9.09
C LYS A 86 -3.13 13.29 8.47
N PRO A 87 -4.20 13.33 9.27
CA PRO A 87 -5.50 13.76 8.80
C PRO A 87 -5.42 15.14 8.13
N GLY A 88 -6.02 15.27 6.95
CA GLY A 88 -5.97 16.50 6.15
C GLY A 88 -4.92 16.48 5.03
N GLY A 89 -4.17 15.40 4.90
CA GLY A 89 -3.24 15.18 3.79
C GLY A 89 -1.86 15.82 3.99
N GLY A 90 -1.09 15.81 2.91
CA GLY A 90 0.27 16.30 2.85
C GLY A 90 1.31 15.17 2.97
N PRO A 91 2.58 15.49 2.62
CA PRO A 91 3.64 14.49 2.62
C PRO A 91 3.90 13.90 3.99
N ALA A 92 4.23 12.60 4.03
CA ALA A 92 4.71 11.92 5.21
C ALA A 92 6.17 11.48 5.05
N MET A 93 6.84 11.26 6.17
CA MET A 93 8.25 10.90 6.20
C MET A 93 8.48 9.67 7.09
N MET A 94 9.50 8.91 6.72
CA MET A 94 10.09 7.86 7.54
C MET A 94 11.60 7.85 7.30
N ARG A 95 12.41 8.12 8.35
CA ARG A 95 13.86 8.31 8.22
C ARG A 95 14.17 9.40 7.17
N TYR A 96 14.89 9.05 6.11
CA TYR A 96 15.23 9.92 4.98
C TYR A 96 14.36 9.65 3.73
N ALA A 97 13.23 8.97 3.89
CA ALA A 97 12.24 8.80 2.84
C ALA A 97 11.06 9.74 3.02
N THR A 98 10.50 10.16 1.90
CA THR A 98 9.28 10.98 1.82
C THR A 98 8.32 10.34 0.83
N SER A 99 7.04 10.26 1.19
CA SER A 99 5.96 9.94 0.25
C SER A 99 4.91 11.05 0.28
N THR A 100 4.32 11.33 -0.87
CA THR A 100 3.31 12.39 -1.02
C THR A 100 1.90 11.91 -0.72
N GLU A 101 1.65 10.59 -0.88
CA GLU A 101 0.35 9.98 -0.69
C GLU A 101 0.50 8.61 0.00
N PRO A 102 -0.48 8.19 0.82
CA PRO A 102 -0.53 6.84 1.36
C PRO A 102 -0.58 5.77 0.26
N LEU A 103 0.01 4.60 0.49
CA LEU A 103 -0.07 3.48 -0.45
C LEU A 103 -1.52 3.05 -0.71
N THR A 104 -2.38 3.09 0.33
CA THR A 104 -3.82 2.81 0.17
C THR A 104 -4.51 3.78 -0.79
N ALA A 105 -4.15 5.07 -0.77
CA ALA A 105 -4.66 6.06 -1.71
C ALA A 105 -4.19 5.78 -3.14
N ARG A 106 -2.90 5.47 -3.33
CA ARG A 106 -2.34 5.08 -4.64
C ARG A 106 -3.00 3.84 -5.21
N LEU A 107 -3.28 2.83 -4.39
CA LEU A 107 -4.03 1.66 -4.82
C LEU A 107 -5.46 2.02 -5.23
N ALA A 108 -6.13 2.89 -4.47
CA ALA A 108 -7.49 3.34 -4.77
C ALA A 108 -7.59 4.09 -6.10
N GLU A 109 -6.58 4.91 -6.46
CA GLU A 109 -6.51 5.62 -7.76
C GLU A 109 -6.57 4.66 -8.96
N ILE A 110 -6.04 3.45 -8.81
CA ILE A 110 -6.05 2.41 -9.85
C ILE A 110 -7.14 1.35 -9.65
N GLY A 111 -8.06 1.60 -8.70
CA GLY A 111 -9.24 0.76 -8.46
C GLY A 111 -8.97 -0.49 -7.62
N TYR A 112 -7.92 -0.50 -6.79
CA TYR A 112 -7.58 -1.60 -5.90
C TYR A 112 -7.55 -1.15 -4.43
N THR A 113 -7.70 -2.12 -3.54
CA THR A 113 -7.52 -1.98 -2.10
C THR A 113 -6.51 -3.04 -1.62
N PRO A 114 -5.92 -2.92 -0.43
CA PRO A 114 -5.08 -3.98 0.11
C PRO A 114 -5.77 -5.35 0.18
N ALA A 115 -7.08 -5.38 0.39
CA ALA A 115 -7.87 -6.62 0.43
C ALA A 115 -7.98 -7.34 -0.93
N ASP A 116 -7.74 -6.63 -2.03
CA ASP A 116 -7.75 -7.20 -3.37
C ASP A 116 -6.40 -7.86 -3.73
N ILE A 117 -5.38 -7.74 -2.87
CA ILE A 117 -4.04 -8.24 -3.13
C ILE A 117 -3.90 -9.66 -2.62
N LYS A 118 -3.79 -10.61 -3.55
CA LYS A 118 -3.66 -12.03 -3.25
C LYS A 118 -2.26 -12.43 -2.77
N TYR A 119 -1.23 -11.80 -3.33
CA TYR A 119 0.16 -12.08 -3.01
C TYR A 119 0.91 -10.77 -2.71
N LEU A 120 1.70 -10.77 -1.63
CA LEU A 120 2.73 -9.77 -1.38
C LEU A 120 4.08 -10.42 -1.61
N ALA A 121 4.83 -9.95 -2.61
CA ALA A 121 6.20 -10.35 -2.85
C ALA A 121 7.15 -9.27 -2.31
N LEU A 122 8.08 -9.66 -1.48
CA LEU A 122 9.10 -8.77 -0.93
C LEU A 122 10.44 -9.08 -1.60
N SER A 123 11.08 -8.06 -2.16
CA SER A 123 12.42 -8.17 -2.74
C SER A 123 13.44 -8.52 -1.66
N HIS A 124 13.37 -7.82 -0.52
CA HIS A 124 14.17 -8.07 0.67
C HIS A 124 13.55 -7.36 1.90
N PHE A 125 14.15 -7.53 3.09
CA PHE A 125 13.56 -7.11 4.37
C PHE A 125 13.84 -5.65 4.77
N HIS A 126 14.59 -4.88 3.99
CA HIS A 126 14.91 -3.51 4.38
C HIS A 126 13.64 -2.66 4.55
N TRP A 127 13.71 -1.73 5.50
CA TRP A 127 12.59 -0.90 5.92
C TRP A 127 11.92 -0.12 4.79
N ASP A 128 12.66 0.23 3.75
CA ASP A 128 12.18 0.99 2.60
C ASP A 128 11.39 0.14 1.58
N HIS A 129 11.36 -1.17 1.78
CA HIS A 129 10.58 -2.12 0.99
C HIS A 129 9.37 -2.69 1.73
N VAL A 130 9.38 -2.66 3.06
CA VAL A 130 8.37 -3.32 3.91
C VAL A 130 7.49 -2.35 4.71
N GLY A 131 7.59 -1.04 4.47
CA GLY A 131 6.94 -0.01 5.29
C GLY A 131 5.43 -0.19 5.48
N ASN A 132 4.74 -0.70 4.46
CA ASN A 132 3.31 -0.96 4.48
C ASN A 132 2.96 -2.46 4.39
N ALA A 133 3.88 -3.37 4.68
CA ALA A 133 3.63 -4.81 4.57
C ALA A 133 2.43 -5.28 5.40
N ASN A 134 2.19 -4.67 6.55
CA ASN A 134 1.05 -4.98 7.43
C ASN A 134 -0.32 -4.73 6.80
N LEU A 135 -0.44 -3.86 5.80
CA LEU A 135 -1.67 -3.65 5.04
C LEU A 135 -2.12 -4.92 4.30
N PHE A 136 -1.18 -5.81 4.02
CA PHE A 136 -1.37 -7.05 3.25
C PHE A 136 -1.34 -8.29 4.15
N ALA A 137 -1.80 -8.19 5.39
CA ALA A 137 -1.80 -9.30 6.36
C ALA A 137 -2.66 -10.48 5.89
N SER A 138 -3.67 -10.24 5.04
CA SER A 138 -4.52 -11.30 4.44
C SER A 138 -3.91 -11.94 3.18
N SER A 139 -2.83 -11.36 2.63
CA SER A 139 -2.17 -11.87 1.43
C SER A 139 -1.24 -13.05 1.75
N THR A 140 -0.99 -13.90 0.76
CA THR A 140 0.11 -14.86 0.84
C THR A 140 1.43 -14.14 0.58
N TRP A 141 2.33 -14.16 1.55
CA TRP A 141 3.63 -13.51 1.44
C TRP A 141 4.64 -14.41 0.73
N LEU A 142 5.28 -13.85 -0.28
CA LEU A 142 6.33 -14.49 -1.06
C LEU A 142 7.64 -13.76 -0.77
N THR A 143 8.53 -14.40 -0.05
CA THR A 143 9.85 -13.85 0.28
C THR A 143 10.91 -14.94 0.19
N PRO A 144 12.15 -14.62 -0.23
CA PRO A 144 13.24 -15.58 -0.21
C PRO A 144 13.46 -16.14 1.20
N LYS A 145 13.79 -17.43 1.29
CA LYS A 145 13.99 -18.09 2.60
C LYS A 145 15.02 -17.37 3.47
N ALA A 146 16.12 -16.92 2.86
CA ALA A 146 17.18 -16.21 3.58
C ALA A 146 16.67 -14.88 4.19
N GLU A 147 15.89 -14.11 3.43
CA GLU A 147 15.28 -12.88 3.90
C GLU A 147 14.31 -13.12 5.05
N ARG A 148 13.43 -14.11 4.88
CA ARG A 148 12.48 -14.51 5.93
C ARG A 148 13.19 -14.91 7.23
N ASP A 149 14.24 -15.71 7.11
CA ASP A 149 14.97 -16.21 8.28
C ASP A 149 15.65 -15.06 9.04
N ILE A 150 16.08 -13.99 8.35
CA ILE A 150 16.61 -12.77 8.97
C ILE A 150 15.48 -11.93 9.58
N MET A 151 14.37 -11.75 8.89
CA MET A 151 13.22 -10.94 9.36
C MET A 151 12.66 -11.44 10.70
N PHE A 152 12.71 -12.75 10.93
CA PHE A 152 12.13 -13.42 12.09
C PHE A 152 13.19 -14.16 12.95
N SER A 153 14.47 -13.78 12.82
CA SER A 153 15.51 -14.25 13.73
C SER A 153 15.38 -13.56 15.10
N ASP A 154 15.63 -14.32 16.16
CA ASP A 154 15.70 -13.82 17.53
C ASP A 154 16.88 -12.85 17.72
#